data_d7c8c7e63bd62c3ca807e627b22dd0ee
#
_entry.id   d7c8c7e63bd62c3ca807e627b22dd0ee
#
_cell.length_a   1.000
_cell.length_b   1.000
_cell.length_c   1.000
_cell.angle_alpha   90.00
_cell.angle_beta   90.00
_cell.angle_gamma   90.00
#
_symmetry.space_group_name_H-M   'P 1'
#
loop_
_entity.id
_entity.type
_entity.pdbx_description
1 polymer ?
#
loop_
_entity_poly.entity_id
_entity_poly.type
_entity_poly.pdbx_seq_one_letter_code
_entity_poly.pdbx_strand_id
1 'polypeptide(L)'
;MECAILAGMEKKSGKPVRTMLDRDAWIKAAIAVLAEHGADGLRVEVLAKRLGVTKGSFYWHFKDRRDLQDEVLALWKDGRIRDIRKQTQAEPGGEVAALLHTIEVYSSARNRKGIAIEAAMRDWARRDAQAVAAVDEVDAERLACACRLFLACGLDRHEAEARSVLLYAYVFGVSMMRFGAFTSDVASLKAWIAGLIAPQLQRSAPVAPGHAT
;
A
#
# COMPACT_ATOMS: atom_id res chain seq x y z
N MET A 1 -19.15 -29.99 63.62
CA MET A 1 -19.93 -31.07 62.97
C MET A 1 -19.96 -30.76 61.52
N GLU A 2 -19.08 -31.43 60.93
CA GLU A 2 -19.13 -32.50 59.88
C GLU A 2 -19.22 -31.87 58.52
N CYS A 3 -18.34 -32.14 57.74
CA CYS A 3 -17.69 -33.29 57.12
C CYS A 3 -17.90 -33.24 55.60
N ALA A 4 -16.78 -33.07 54.95
CA ALA A 4 -16.35 -33.67 53.71
C ALA A 4 -17.42 -34.21 52.72
N ILE A 5 -17.25 -33.86 51.43
CA ILE A 5 -17.02 -34.85 50.40
C ILE A 5 -16.28 -34.18 49.24
N LEU A 6 -15.03 -34.61 49.04
CA LEU A 6 -14.24 -34.48 47.80
C LEU A 6 -14.87 -35.37 46.75
N ALA A 7 -15.24 -34.81 45.61
CA ALA A 7 -15.47 -35.61 44.42
C ALA A 7 -14.79 -34.89 43.24
N GLY A 8 -13.84 -35.58 42.64
CA GLY A 8 -12.94 -35.22 41.60
C GLY A 8 -13.65 -34.60 40.37
N MET A 9 -13.14 -33.44 39.98
CA MET A 9 -13.28 -32.97 38.62
C MET A 9 -12.00 -33.29 37.86
N GLU A 10 -12.04 -34.40 37.17
CA GLU A 10 -11.08 -34.75 36.13
C GLU A 10 -10.96 -33.57 35.17
N LYS A 11 -9.77 -32.95 35.10
CA LYS A 11 -9.37 -32.07 34.01
C LYS A 11 -9.38 -32.91 32.74
N LYS A 12 -10.45 -32.85 31.96
CA LYS A 12 -10.41 -33.21 30.55
C LYS A 12 -9.42 -32.31 29.85
N SER A 13 -8.23 -32.80 29.60
CA SER A 13 -7.26 -32.27 28.67
C SER A 13 -7.89 -32.25 27.28
N GLY A 14 -8.59 -31.16 26.95
CA GLY A 14 -9.02 -30.88 25.60
C GLY A 14 -7.78 -30.65 24.75
N LYS A 15 -7.45 -31.57 23.84
CA LYS A 15 -6.49 -31.33 22.76
C LYS A 15 -6.91 -30.01 22.08
N PRO A 16 -5.96 -29.09 21.84
CA PRO A 16 -6.30 -27.87 21.09
C PRO A 16 -6.88 -28.31 19.75
N VAL A 17 -8.09 -27.83 19.46
CA VAL A 17 -8.70 -27.96 18.14
C VAL A 17 -7.68 -27.38 17.18
N ARG A 18 -7.04 -28.22 16.37
CA ARG A 18 -6.17 -27.81 15.28
C ARG A 18 -7.06 -27.09 14.28
N THR A 19 -7.22 -25.79 14.44
CA THR A 19 -7.78 -24.96 13.38
C THR A 19 -6.82 -25.12 12.21
N MET A 20 -7.24 -25.83 11.17
CA MET A 20 -6.46 -25.91 9.95
C MET A 20 -6.36 -24.48 9.43
N LEU A 21 -5.14 -23.93 9.48
CA LEU A 21 -4.87 -22.62 8.89
C LEU A 21 -5.18 -22.73 7.40
N ASP A 22 -5.94 -21.79 6.90
CA ASP A 22 -6.25 -21.69 5.48
C ASP A 22 -5.05 -21.08 4.70
N ARG A 23 -5.11 -21.15 3.39
CA ARG A 23 -4.12 -20.58 2.49
C ARG A 23 -3.91 -19.07 2.72
N ASP A 24 -4.99 -18.37 3.02
CA ASP A 24 -4.99 -16.91 3.28
C ASP A 24 -4.19 -16.54 4.54
N ALA A 25 -4.22 -17.38 5.58
CA ALA A 25 -3.42 -17.15 6.78
C ALA A 25 -1.92 -17.16 6.48
N TRP A 26 -1.46 -18.07 5.60
CA TRP A 26 -0.08 -18.12 5.15
C TRP A 26 0.29 -16.88 4.34
N ILE A 27 -0.55 -16.43 3.42
CA ILE A 27 -0.31 -15.24 2.60
C ILE A 27 -0.26 -13.98 3.48
N LYS A 28 -1.18 -13.84 4.43
CA LYS A 28 -1.18 -12.72 5.39
C LYS A 28 0.08 -12.70 6.26
N ALA A 29 0.52 -13.87 6.72
CA ALA A 29 1.77 -14.00 7.47
C ALA A 29 2.98 -13.67 6.59
N ALA A 30 2.99 -14.09 5.33
CA ALA A 30 4.05 -13.77 4.37
C ALA A 30 4.16 -12.27 4.10
N ILE A 31 3.04 -11.56 3.91
CA ILE A 31 3.03 -10.10 3.73
C ILE A 31 3.55 -9.39 5.00
N ALA A 32 3.21 -9.87 6.18
CA ALA A 32 3.73 -9.30 7.42
C ALA A 32 5.24 -9.51 7.56
N VAL A 33 5.73 -10.73 7.26
CA VAL A 33 7.17 -11.05 7.27
C VAL A 33 7.92 -10.25 6.21
N LEU A 34 7.34 -10.07 5.03
CA LEU A 34 7.92 -9.25 3.97
C LEU A 34 8.11 -7.79 4.43
N ALA A 35 7.12 -7.20 5.09
CA ALA A 35 7.22 -5.84 5.61
C ALA A 35 8.27 -5.68 6.72
N GLU A 36 8.53 -6.72 7.51
CA GLU A 36 9.44 -6.71 8.65
C GLU A 36 10.89 -7.11 8.26
N HIS A 37 11.04 -8.05 7.34
CA HIS A 37 12.31 -8.74 7.06
C HIS A 37 12.66 -8.81 5.57
N GLY A 38 11.87 -8.17 4.70
CA GLY A 38 12.06 -8.25 3.25
C GLY A 38 11.79 -9.65 2.67
N ALA A 39 12.06 -9.81 1.36
CA ALA A 39 11.80 -11.06 0.64
C ALA A 39 12.63 -12.24 1.12
N ASP A 40 13.82 -12.00 1.68
CA ASP A 40 14.68 -13.04 2.25
C ASP A 40 14.06 -13.69 3.49
N GLY A 41 13.16 -12.98 4.16
CA GLY A 41 12.35 -13.50 5.27
C GLY A 41 11.27 -14.48 4.88
N LEU A 42 10.87 -14.55 3.60
CA LEU A 42 9.84 -15.44 3.09
C LEU A 42 10.31 -16.91 3.02
N ARG A 43 10.67 -17.49 4.18
CA ARG A 43 11.10 -18.89 4.33
C ARG A 43 10.02 -19.68 5.04
N VAL A 44 9.80 -20.92 4.59
CA VAL A 44 8.76 -21.81 5.13
C VAL A 44 8.90 -21.97 6.65
N GLU A 45 10.15 -22.07 7.15
CA GLU A 45 10.43 -22.19 8.57
C GLU A 45 10.00 -20.96 9.38
N VAL A 46 10.27 -19.77 8.85
CA VAL A 46 9.91 -18.50 9.49
C VAL A 46 8.40 -18.37 9.58
N LEU A 47 7.72 -18.65 8.47
CA LEU A 47 6.26 -18.58 8.39
C LEU A 47 5.58 -19.62 9.27
N ALA A 48 6.03 -20.87 9.23
CA ALA A 48 5.51 -21.95 10.08
C ALA A 48 5.66 -21.64 11.58
N LYS A 49 6.83 -21.13 11.98
CA LYS A 49 7.09 -20.66 13.35
C LYS A 49 6.14 -19.52 13.75
N ARG A 50 5.97 -18.53 12.87
CA ARG A 50 5.07 -17.38 13.10
C ARG A 50 3.62 -17.80 13.27
N LEU A 51 3.18 -18.80 12.51
CA LEU A 51 1.82 -19.35 12.55
C LEU A 51 1.61 -20.42 13.62
N GLY A 52 2.67 -20.85 14.32
CA GLY A 52 2.58 -21.88 15.35
C GLY A 52 2.25 -23.28 14.81
N VAL A 53 2.67 -23.58 13.56
CA VAL A 53 2.40 -24.84 12.87
C VAL A 53 3.68 -25.52 12.39
N THR A 54 3.55 -26.77 11.90
CA THR A 54 4.67 -27.50 11.31
C THR A 54 4.94 -27.07 9.87
N LYS A 55 6.19 -27.25 9.39
CA LYS A 55 6.53 -27.04 7.97
C LYS A 55 5.67 -27.90 7.03
N GLY A 56 5.32 -29.10 7.42
CA GLY A 56 4.46 -30.00 6.64
C GLY A 56 3.09 -29.37 6.32
N SER A 57 2.56 -28.52 7.22
CA SER A 57 1.31 -27.80 6.98
C SER A 57 1.38 -26.84 5.79
N PHE A 58 2.55 -26.29 5.48
CA PHE A 58 2.77 -25.44 4.32
C PHE A 58 2.45 -26.16 3.00
N TYR A 59 2.94 -27.39 2.85
CA TYR A 59 2.84 -28.16 1.61
C TYR A 59 1.43 -28.69 1.32
N TRP A 60 0.48 -28.50 2.24
CA TRP A 60 -0.95 -28.70 1.96
C TRP A 60 -1.55 -27.53 1.16
N HIS A 61 -0.91 -26.35 1.17
CA HIS A 61 -1.43 -25.13 0.57
C HIS A 61 -0.60 -24.65 -0.62
N PHE A 62 0.71 -24.91 -0.59
CA PHE A 62 1.65 -24.42 -1.60
C PHE A 62 2.57 -25.55 -2.04
N LYS A 63 2.83 -25.60 -3.34
CA LYS A 63 3.74 -26.56 -3.94
C LYS A 63 5.16 -26.37 -3.43
N ASP A 64 5.60 -25.13 -3.38
CA ASP A 64 6.94 -24.73 -2.94
C ASP A 64 6.93 -23.24 -2.49
N ARG A 65 8.11 -22.77 -2.08
CA ARG A 65 8.27 -21.35 -1.69
C ARG A 65 7.91 -20.38 -2.81
N ARG A 66 8.20 -20.75 -4.07
CA ARG A 66 7.93 -19.89 -5.23
C ARG A 66 6.43 -19.70 -5.44
N ASP A 67 5.65 -20.75 -5.34
CA ASP A 67 4.18 -20.70 -5.41
C ASP A 67 3.60 -19.70 -4.39
N LEU A 68 4.09 -19.70 -3.14
CA LEU A 68 3.72 -18.68 -2.15
C LEU A 68 4.14 -17.27 -2.57
N GLN A 69 5.36 -17.11 -3.08
CA GLN A 69 5.89 -15.82 -3.51
C GLN A 69 5.07 -15.22 -4.65
N ASP A 70 4.69 -16.04 -5.61
CA ASP A 70 3.86 -15.63 -6.76
C ASP A 70 2.48 -15.16 -6.29
N GLU A 71 1.86 -15.85 -5.33
CA GLU A 71 0.61 -15.41 -4.72
C GLU A 71 0.73 -14.11 -3.93
N VAL A 72 1.83 -13.92 -3.20
CA VAL A 72 2.09 -12.67 -2.48
C VAL A 72 2.23 -11.50 -3.45
N LEU A 73 2.95 -11.70 -4.56
CA LEU A 73 3.11 -10.68 -5.61
C LEU A 73 1.76 -10.34 -6.26
N ALA A 74 0.98 -11.37 -6.64
CA ALA A 74 -0.33 -11.18 -7.25
C ALA A 74 -1.28 -10.43 -6.32
N LEU A 75 -1.39 -10.87 -5.06
CA LEU A 75 -2.27 -10.22 -4.09
C LEU A 75 -1.88 -8.77 -3.83
N TRP A 76 -0.56 -8.48 -3.69
CA TRP A 76 -0.07 -7.13 -3.53
C TRP A 76 -0.40 -6.26 -4.75
N LYS A 77 -0.07 -6.73 -5.95
CA LYS A 77 -0.31 -6.03 -7.21
C LYS A 77 -1.79 -5.68 -7.38
N ASP A 78 -2.66 -6.69 -7.30
CA ASP A 78 -4.09 -6.52 -7.52
C ASP A 78 -4.72 -5.61 -6.46
N GLY A 79 -4.28 -5.74 -5.20
CA GLY A 79 -4.68 -4.87 -4.11
C GLY A 79 -4.26 -3.42 -4.36
N ARG A 80 -3.00 -3.20 -4.77
CA ARG A 80 -2.48 -1.85 -5.06
C ARG A 80 -3.18 -1.19 -6.24
N ILE A 81 -3.38 -1.91 -7.35
CA ILE A 81 -4.09 -1.40 -8.53
C ILE A 81 -5.52 -1.00 -8.16
N ARG A 82 -6.22 -1.84 -7.40
CA ARG A 82 -7.58 -1.54 -6.92
C ARG A 82 -7.61 -0.28 -6.04
N ASP A 83 -6.67 -0.15 -5.09
CA ASP A 83 -6.58 1.01 -4.21
C ASP A 83 -6.26 2.29 -5.00
N ILE A 84 -5.33 2.23 -5.95
CA ILE A 84 -4.96 3.34 -6.82
C ILE A 84 -6.18 3.85 -7.59
N ARG A 85 -6.90 2.94 -8.26
CA ARG A 85 -8.12 3.29 -9.01
C ARG A 85 -9.16 3.95 -8.13
N LYS A 86 -9.37 3.41 -6.92
CA LYS A 86 -10.32 3.99 -5.96
C LYS A 86 -9.89 5.38 -5.48
N GLN A 87 -8.60 5.57 -5.17
CA GLN A 87 -8.07 6.85 -4.67
C GLN A 87 -8.07 7.95 -5.72
N THR A 88 -7.95 7.58 -7.00
CA THR A 88 -7.91 8.52 -8.13
C THR A 88 -9.24 8.62 -8.86
N GLN A 89 -10.28 8.01 -8.34
CA GLN A 89 -11.64 8.22 -8.85
C GLN A 89 -12.11 9.61 -8.43
N ALA A 90 -12.57 10.41 -9.40
CA ALA A 90 -13.09 11.74 -9.17
C ALA A 90 -14.33 11.97 -10.02
N GLU A 91 -15.33 12.64 -9.45
CA GLU A 91 -16.42 13.22 -10.21
C GLU A 91 -15.93 14.48 -10.93
N PRO A 92 -16.55 14.89 -12.03
CA PRO A 92 -16.18 16.11 -12.74
C PRO A 92 -16.10 17.33 -11.82
N GLY A 93 -14.96 18.00 -11.82
CA GLY A 93 -14.64 19.12 -10.90
C GLY A 93 -14.03 18.69 -9.56
N GLY A 94 -13.91 17.40 -9.28
CA GLY A 94 -13.27 16.84 -8.09
C GLY A 94 -11.80 16.42 -8.27
N GLU A 95 -11.23 16.62 -9.45
CA GLU A 95 -9.92 16.08 -9.85
C GLU A 95 -8.78 16.61 -8.97
N VAL A 96 -8.77 17.92 -8.68
CA VAL A 96 -7.76 18.53 -7.80
C VAL A 96 -7.85 17.97 -6.39
N ALA A 97 -9.07 17.77 -5.88
CA ALA A 97 -9.27 17.17 -4.56
C ALA A 97 -8.76 15.73 -4.51
N ALA A 98 -8.96 14.94 -5.58
CA ALA A 98 -8.45 13.58 -5.70
C ALA A 98 -6.92 13.55 -5.75
N LEU A 99 -6.27 14.48 -6.46
CA LEU A 99 -4.81 14.62 -6.49
C LEU A 99 -4.26 14.96 -5.10
N LEU A 100 -4.83 15.94 -4.40
CA LEU A 100 -4.43 16.32 -3.05
C LEU A 100 -4.65 15.18 -2.06
N HIS A 101 -5.77 14.48 -2.16
CA HIS A 101 -6.05 13.29 -1.35
C HIS A 101 -5.02 12.19 -1.58
N THR A 102 -4.62 11.94 -2.83
CA THR A 102 -3.56 10.98 -3.15
C THR A 102 -2.26 11.34 -2.44
N ILE A 103 -1.84 12.63 -2.48
CA ILE A 103 -0.65 13.12 -1.79
C ILE A 103 -0.77 12.90 -0.27
N GLU A 104 -1.92 13.21 0.32
CA GLU A 104 -2.17 13.08 1.75
C GLU A 104 -2.10 11.62 2.22
N VAL A 105 -2.76 10.71 1.52
CA VAL A 105 -2.78 9.26 1.86
C VAL A 105 -1.37 8.69 1.93
N TYR A 106 -0.52 9.00 0.95
CA TYR A 106 0.87 8.52 0.94
C TYR A 106 1.77 9.23 1.96
N SER A 107 1.49 10.50 2.29
CA SER A 107 2.27 11.27 3.26
C SER A 107 1.84 11.02 4.71
N SER A 108 0.75 10.31 4.92
CA SER A 108 0.16 10.08 6.23
C SER A 108 0.96 9.08 7.07
N ALA A 109 1.15 9.40 8.34
CA ALA A 109 1.72 8.47 9.32
C ALA A 109 0.91 7.18 9.50
N ARG A 110 -0.37 7.17 9.13
CA ARG A 110 -1.25 6.00 9.18
C ARG A 110 -0.88 4.93 8.15
N ASN A 111 -0.14 5.28 7.11
CA ASN A 111 0.23 4.36 6.02
C ASN A 111 1.60 3.67 6.21
N ARG A 112 2.18 3.70 7.42
CA ARG A 112 3.52 3.12 7.69
C ARG A 112 3.67 1.68 7.22
N LYS A 113 2.65 0.83 7.45
CA LYS A 113 2.68 -0.56 7.03
C LYS A 113 2.66 -0.69 5.50
N GLY A 114 1.84 0.09 4.82
CA GLY A 114 1.79 0.12 3.36
C GLY A 114 3.11 0.57 2.74
N ILE A 115 3.75 1.58 3.33
CA ILE A 115 5.07 2.08 2.92
C ILE A 115 6.15 1.00 3.14
N ALA A 116 6.14 0.28 4.26
CA ALA A 116 7.10 -0.79 4.52
C ALA A 116 6.95 -1.95 3.51
N ILE A 117 5.73 -2.34 3.18
CA ILE A 117 5.46 -3.34 2.15
C ILE A 117 5.94 -2.85 0.79
N GLU A 118 5.64 -1.61 0.42
CA GLU A 118 6.08 -0.99 -0.84
C GLU A 118 7.61 -1.00 -0.98
N ALA A 119 8.32 -0.60 0.08
CA ALA A 119 9.78 -0.60 0.10
C ALA A 119 10.35 -2.02 -0.04
N ALA A 120 9.74 -3.00 0.63
CA ALA A 120 10.14 -4.40 0.55
C ALA A 120 9.91 -5.00 -0.84
N MET A 121 8.79 -4.65 -1.51
CA MET A 121 8.51 -5.06 -2.89
C MET A 121 9.54 -4.50 -3.87
N ARG A 122 9.90 -3.22 -3.73
CA ARG A 122 10.91 -2.57 -4.59
C ARG A 122 12.31 -3.13 -4.35
N ASP A 123 12.67 -3.46 -3.12
CA ASP A 123 13.93 -4.16 -2.84
C ASP A 123 13.93 -5.59 -3.43
N TRP A 124 12.82 -6.31 -3.33
CA TRP A 124 12.66 -7.61 -3.96
C TRP A 124 12.79 -7.55 -5.49
N ALA A 125 12.18 -6.55 -6.12
CA ALA A 125 12.27 -6.30 -7.57
C ALA A 125 13.72 -6.10 -8.07
N ARG A 126 14.65 -5.71 -7.22
CA ARG A 126 16.07 -5.59 -7.61
C ARG A 126 16.72 -6.95 -7.96
N ARG A 127 16.10 -8.06 -7.58
CA ARG A 127 16.70 -9.41 -7.63
C ARG A 127 15.78 -10.47 -8.22
N ASP A 128 14.54 -10.12 -8.57
CA ASP A 128 13.53 -11.08 -9.02
C ASP A 128 12.69 -10.48 -10.15
N ALA A 129 12.70 -11.11 -11.32
CA ALA A 129 12.04 -10.62 -12.53
C ALA A 129 10.51 -10.56 -12.41
N GLN A 130 9.87 -11.46 -11.64
CA GLN A 130 8.42 -11.42 -11.44
C GLN A 130 8.05 -10.28 -10.50
N ALA A 131 8.87 -10.00 -9.49
CA ALA A 131 8.69 -8.83 -8.63
C ALA A 131 8.89 -7.53 -9.43
N VAL A 132 9.84 -7.47 -10.38
CA VAL A 132 9.97 -6.34 -11.34
C VAL A 132 8.67 -6.15 -12.09
N ALA A 133 8.16 -7.19 -12.74
CA ALA A 133 6.93 -7.08 -13.53
C ALA A 133 5.72 -6.60 -12.69
N ALA A 134 5.58 -7.10 -11.45
CA ALA A 134 4.52 -6.67 -10.56
C ALA A 134 4.65 -5.19 -10.15
N VAL A 135 5.88 -4.72 -9.88
CA VAL A 135 6.13 -3.30 -9.54
C VAL A 135 5.87 -2.41 -10.76
N ASP A 136 6.33 -2.81 -11.94
CA ASP A 136 6.15 -2.05 -13.20
C ASP A 136 4.67 -1.87 -13.53
N GLU A 137 3.84 -2.93 -13.40
CA GLU A 137 2.39 -2.83 -13.61
C GLU A 137 1.74 -1.86 -12.61
N VAL A 138 2.12 -1.90 -11.35
CA VAL A 138 1.58 -0.99 -10.32
C VAL A 138 2.00 0.46 -10.60
N ASP A 139 3.26 0.70 -10.98
CA ASP A 139 3.75 2.05 -11.27
C ASP A 139 3.13 2.60 -12.56
N ALA A 140 2.95 1.78 -13.59
CA ALA A 140 2.23 2.16 -14.80
C ALA A 140 0.80 2.61 -14.49
N GLU A 141 0.07 1.87 -13.65
CA GLU A 141 -1.29 2.24 -13.25
C GLU A 141 -1.31 3.54 -12.42
N ARG A 142 -0.35 3.74 -11.50
CA ARG A 142 -0.21 4.98 -10.74
C ARG A 142 -0.07 6.20 -11.65
N LEU A 143 0.88 6.13 -12.56
CA LEU A 143 1.17 7.23 -13.49
C LEU A 143 0.00 7.48 -14.43
N ALA A 144 -0.62 6.41 -14.97
CA ALA A 144 -1.78 6.53 -15.84
C ALA A 144 -2.98 7.17 -15.12
N CYS A 145 -3.26 6.76 -13.88
CA CYS A 145 -4.36 7.33 -13.10
C CYS A 145 -4.13 8.80 -12.76
N ALA A 146 -2.94 9.18 -12.31
CA ALA A 146 -2.61 10.58 -12.03
C ALA A 146 -2.66 11.43 -13.30
N CYS A 147 -2.11 10.94 -14.41
CA CYS A 147 -2.12 11.63 -15.69
C CYS A 147 -3.56 11.91 -16.17
N ARG A 148 -4.49 10.96 -16.02
CA ARG A 148 -5.90 11.18 -16.32
C ARG A 148 -6.51 12.32 -15.51
N LEU A 149 -6.21 12.40 -14.21
CA LEU A 149 -6.68 13.51 -13.36
C LEU A 149 -6.10 14.86 -13.79
N PHE A 150 -4.80 14.92 -14.10
CA PHE A 150 -4.18 16.15 -14.58
C PHE A 150 -4.72 16.60 -15.95
N LEU A 151 -4.95 15.66 -16.88
CA LEU A 151 -5.60 15.95 -18.17
C LEU A 151 -7.03 16.49 -17.96
N ALA A 152 -7.80 15.89 -17.04
CA ALA A 152 -9.14 16.34 -16.70
C ALA A 152 -9.16 17.73 -16.04
N CYS A 153 -8.05 18.14 -15.39
CA CYS A 153 -7.85 19.53 -14.95
C CYS A 153 -7.54 20.51 -16.09
N GLY A 154 -7.44 20.05 -17.33
CA GLY A 154 -7.18 20.91 -18.50
C GLY A 154 -5.70 21.12 -18.84
N LEU A 155 -4.77 20.36 -18.22
CA LEU A 155 -3.36 20.42 -18.57
C LEU A 155 -3.12 19.70 -19.91
N ASP A 156 -2.10 20.16 -20.65
CA ASP A 156 -1.63 19.41 -21.80
C ASP A 156 -0.99 18.07 -21.39
N ARG A 157 -0.79 17.17 -22.37
CA ARG A 157 -0.27 15.83 -22.12
C ARG A 157 1.11 15.83 -21.50
N HIS A 158 2.02 16.70 -21.96
CA HIS A 158 3.39 16.75 -21.49
C HIS A 158 3.44 17.20 -20.02
N GLU A 159 2.70 18.26 -19.68
CA GLU A 159 2.60 18.74 -18.30
C GLU A 159 1.91 17.71 -17.39
N ALA A 160 0.84 17.05 -17.85
CA ALA A 160 0.15 16.02 -17.11
C ALA A 160 1.06 14.83 -16.78
N GLU A 161 1.84 14.36 -17.75
CA GLU A 161 2.83 13.29 -17.55
C GLU A 161 3.94 13.72 -16.58
N ALA A 162 4.52 14.91 -16.77
CA ALA A 162 5.56 15.42 -15.90
C ALA A 162 5.09 15.60 -14.44
N ARG A 163 3.90 16.13 -14.22
CA ARG A 163 3.31 16.29 -12.89
C ARG A 163 2.95 14.95 -12.25
N SER A 164 2.56 13.96 -13.04
CA SER A 164 2.32 12.60 -12.55
C SER A 164 3.58 11.97 -11.99
N VAL A 165 4.71 12.10 -12.69
CA VAL A 165 6.02 11.66 -12.20
C VAL A 165 6.43 12.44 -10.96
N LEU A 166 6.28 13.77 -10.96
CA LEU A 166 6.61 14.64 -9.83
C LEU A 166 5.79 14.26 -8.58
N LEU A 167 4.49 14.02 -8.73
CA LEU A 167 3.61 13.59 -7.63
C LEU A 167 4.16 12.34 -6.96
N TYR A 168 4.41 11.27 -7.73
CA TYR A 168 4.88 10.02 -7.14
C TYR A 168 6.33 10.06 -6.66
N ALA A 169 7.21 10.82 -7.33
CA ALA A 169 8.56 11.09 -6.81
C ALA A 169 8.49 11.78 -5.44
N TYR A 170 7.61 12.77 -5.30
CA TYR A 170 7.39 13.48 -4.04
C TYR A 170 6.86 12.54 -2.94
N VAL A 171 5.78 11.80 -3.19
CA VAL A 171 5.18 10.97 -2.13
C VAL A 171 6.09 9.83 -1.69
N PHE A 172 6.86 9.23 -2.60
CA PHE A 172 7.87 8.24 -2.24
C PHE A 172 9.04 8.88 -1.49
N GLY A 173 9.58 10.00 -1.98
CA GLY A 173 10.65 10.71 -1.32
C GLY A 173 10.30 11.11 0.11
N VAL A 174 9.15 11.74 0.31
CA VAL A 174 8.66 12.14 1.64
C VAL A 174 8.48 10.93 2.57
N SER A 175 8.04 9.79 2.07
CA SER A 175 7.84 8.58 2.88
C SER A 175 9.15 8.00 3.43
N MET A 176 10.27 8.30 2.79
CA MET A 176 11.61 7.81 3.15
C MET A 176 12.43 8.84 3.93
N MET A 177 12.03 10.12 3.95
CA MET A 177 12.77 11.20 4.60
C MET A 177 12.40 11.40 6.07
N ARG A 178 13.34 11.95 6.84
CA ARG A 178 13.16 12.38 8.23
C ARG A 178 13.35 13.89 8.31
N PHE A 179 12.31 14.63 8.70
CA PHE A 179 12.29 16.08 8.67
C PHE A 179 12.60 16.75 10.03
N GLY A 180 12.58 16.01 11.13
CA GLY A 180 12.59 16.56 12.48
C GLY A 180 13.80 17.45 12.82
N ALA A 181 14.97 17.22 12.18
CA ALA A 181 16.14 18.07 12.33
C ALA A 181 16.14 19.30 11.40
N PHE A 182 15.27 19.33 10.38
CA PHE A 182 15.20 20.39 9.38
C PHE A 182 14.13 21.42 9.71
N THR A 183 12.94 20.97 10.08
CA THR A 183 11.81 21.84 10.41
C THR A 183 10.86 21.21 11.41
N SER A 184 10.28 22.04 12.30
CA SER A 184 9.18 21.63 13.18
C SER A 184 7.83 21.70 12.50
N ASP A 185 7.69 22.44 11.40
CA ASP A 185 6.44 22.66 10.66
C ASP A 185 6.39 21.84 9.36
N VAL A 186 6.52 20.54 9.50
CA VAL A 186 6.45 19.58 8.37
C VAL A 186 5.08 19.61 7.68
N ALA A 187 4.01 19.87 8.42
CA ALA A 187 2.66 19.86 7.87
C ALA A 187 2.46 21.00 6.87
N SER A 188 2.83 22.23 7.24
CA SER A 188 2.74 23.39 6.37
C SER A 188 3.63 23.25 5.11
N LEU A 189 4.86 22.73 5.30
CA LEU A 189 5.76 22.46 4.18
C LEU A 189 5.15 21.48 3.17
N LYS A 190 4.57 20.38 3.65
CA LYS A 190 3.90 19.38 2.80
C LYS A 190 2.69 19.97 2.08
N ALA A 191 1.87 20.76 2.76
CA ALA A 191 0.70 21.41 2.17
C ALA A 191 1.11 22.38 1.06
N TRP A 192 2.18 23.15 1.29
CA TRP A 192 2.69 24.08 0.28
C TRP A 192 3.20 23.34 -0.97
N ILE A 193 3.98 22.27 -0.80
CA ILE A 193 4.47 21.46 -1.92
C ILE A 193 3.32 20.76 -2.65
N ALA A 194 2.32 20.25 -1.94
CA ALA A 194 1.13 19.67 -2.55
C ALA A 194 0.42 20.70 -3.46
N GLY A 195 0.34 21.98 -3.02
CA GLY A 195 -0.20 23.07 -3.82
C GLY A 195 0.63 23.42 -5.05
N LEU A 196 1.96 23.14 -5.05
CA LEU A 196 2.79 23.29 -6.26
C LEU A 196 2.58 22.16 -7.27
N ILE A 197 2.32 20.94 -6.77
CA ILE A 197 2.09 19.76 -7.61
C ILE A 197 0.69 19.83 -8.23
N ALA A 198 -0.33 20.17 -7.42
CA ALA A 198 -1.70 20.31 -7.90
C ALA A 198 -1.82 21.50 -8.86
N PRO A 199 -2.59 21.36 -9.96
CA PRO A 199 -2.82 22.48 -10.85
C PRO A 199 -3.59 23.58 -10.12
N GLN A 200 -3.14 24.82 -10.25
CA GLN A 200 -3.95 25.95 -9.87
C GLN A 200 -5.08 26.05 -10.90
N LEU A 201 -6.31 25.81 -10.48
CA LEU A 201 -7.46 26.12 -11.33
C LEU A 201 -7.36 27.59 -11.69
N GLN A 202 -7.05 27.89 -12.95
CA GLN A 202 -7.19 29.24 -13.46
C GLN A 202 -8.67 29.57 -13.26
N ARG A 203 -8.97 30.47 -12.32
CA ARG A 203 -10.27 31.14 -12.28
C ARG A 203 -10.44 31.76 -13.65
N SER A 204 -11.30 31.19 -14.49
CA SER A 204 -11.72 31.82 -15.72
C SER A 204 -12.16 33.22 -15.34
N ALA A 205 -11.39 34.24 -15.78
CA ALA A 205 -11.77 35.61 -15.60
C ALA A 205 -13.17 35.75 -16.25
N PRO A 206 -14.15 36.37 -15.58
CA PRO A 206 -15.45 36.53 -16.18
C PRO A 206 -15.24 37.34 -17.48
N VAL A 207 -15.70 36.75 -18.60
CA VAL A 207 -15.76 37.41 -19.91
C VAL A 207 -16.51 38.73 -19.67
N ALA A 208 -15.80 39.85 -19.78
CA ALA A 208 -16.42 41.15 -19.73
C ALA A 208 -17.51 41.24 -20.80
N PRO A 209 -18.74 41.67 -20.47
CA PRO A 209 -19.80 41.83 -21.45
C PRO A 209 -19.31 42.87 -22.48
N GLY A 210 -19.22 42.40 -23.74
CA GLY A 210 -18.84 43.28 -24.84
C GLY A 210 -19.75 44.49 -24.91
N HIS A 211 -19.15 45.69 -24.86
CA HIS A 211 -19.88 46.91 -25.19
C HIS A 211 -20.28 46.82 -26.67
N ALA A 212 -21.60 46.58 -26.89
CA ALA A 212 -22.23 46.87 -28.17
C ALA A 212 -22.31 48.41 -28.33
N THR A 213 -21.60 48.94 -29.27
CA THR A 213 -21.80 50.27 -29.85
C THR A 213 -22.59 50.13 -31.12
#